data_013e00e0c01878b884b36fc1f4ec60be
#
_entry.id   013e00e0c01878b884b36fc1f4ec60be
#
_cell.length_a   1.000
_cell.length_b   1.000
_cell.length_c   1.000
_cell.angle_alpha   90.00
_cell.angle_beta   90.00
_cell.angle_gamma   90.00
#
_symmetry.space_group_name_H-M   'P 1'
#
loop_
_entity.id
_entity.type
_entity.pdbx_description
1 polymer ?
#
loop_
_entity_poly.entity_id
_entity_poly.type
_entity_poly.pdbx_seq_one_letter_code
_entity_poly.pdbx_strand_id
1 'polypeptide(L)'
;HIKPFIETAPYLIVIFKKPYDIVDGKRIPNYYVNESVGIASGFLIAALQNAGLATLTHTPSPMNFLHEILERPENERAFLLLPVGFAKPQTKVPNISRKAPFEVMTQYF
;
A
#
# COMPACT_ATOMS: atom_id res chain seq x y z
N HIS A 1 -1.44 -0.18 -20.12
CA HIS A 1 -2.63 -0.87 -19.64
C HIS A 1 -3.38 -0.05 -18.61
N ILE A 2 -4.60 0.32 -18.93
CA ILE A 2 -5.43 1.15 -18.07
C ILE A 2 -6.31 0.24 -17.22
N LYS A 3 -6.33 0.52 -15.93
CA LYS A 3 -7.18 -0.21 -14.99
C LYS A 3 -8.39 0.65 -14.63
N PRO A 4 -9.60 0.25 -15.00
CA PRO A 4 -10.79 1.08 -14.79
C PRO A 4 -11.00 1.53 -13.33
N PHE A 5 -10.64 0.69 -12.36
CA PHE A 5 -10.84 1.04 -10.97
C PHE A 5 -10.00 2.23 -10.52
N ILE A 6 -8.88 2.51 -11.19
CA ILE A 6 -8.04 3.67 -10.89
C ILE A 6 -8.75 4.95 -11.33
N GLU A 7 -9.43 4.90 -12.46
CA GLU A 7 -10.14 6.05 -13.00
C GLU A 7 -11.46 6.33 -12.28
N THR A 8 -12.12 5.27 -11.80
CA THR A 8 -13.45 5.41 -11.19
C THR A 8 -13.44 5.58 -9.69
N ALA A 9 -12.34 5.22 -9.00
CA ALA A 9 -12.25 5.38 -7.56
C ALA A 9 -12.30 6.86 -7.18
N PRO A 10 -13.12 7.26 -6.19
CA PRO A 10 -13.19 8.65 -5.77
C PRO A 10 -11.90 9.16 -5.14
N TYR A 11 -11.10 8.28 -4.55
CA TYR A 11 -9.82 8.65 -3.94
C TYR A 11 -8.75 7.64 -4.30
N LEU A 12 -7.53 8.14 -4.48
CA LEU A 12 -6.34 7.32 -4.65
C LEU A 12 -5.37 7.70 -3.54
N ILE A 13 -5.01 6.73 -2.71
CA ILE A 13 -4.01 6.94 -1.68
C ILE A 13 -2.70 6.35 -2.19
N VAL A 14 -1.65 7.16 -2.23
CA VAL A 14 -0.32 6.69 -2.61
C VAL A 14 0.54 6.71 -1.36
N ILE A 15 1.08 5.55 -1.01
CA ILE A 15 1.96 5.42 0.14
C ILE A 15 3.39 5.48 -0.36
N PHE A 16 4.17 6.39 0.23
CA PHE A 16 5.58 6.54 -0.10
C PHE A 16 6.43 6.04 1.05
N LYS A 17 7.55 5.45 0.71
CA LYS A 17 8.56 5.07 1.69
C LYS A 17 9.74 6.01 1.58
N LYS A 18 10.46 6.16 2.66
CA LYS A 18 11.60 7.06 2.74
C LYS A 18 12.87 6.24 3.01
N PRO A 19 13.58 5.82 1.95
CA PRO A 19 14.77 4.98 2.14
C PRO A 19 15.90 5.67 2.89
N TYR A 20 15.95 7.00 2.82
CA TYR A 20 16.98 7.78 3.49
C TYR A 20 16.45 9.16 3.83
N ASP A 21 17.04 9.75 4.84
CA ASP A 21 16.83 11.17 5.16
C ASP A 21 17.98 11.99 4.60
N ILE A 22 17.75 13.30 4.44
CA ILE A 22 18.79 14.23 4.04
C ILE A 22 19.05 15.16 5.22
N VAL A 23 20.25 15.06 5.80
CA VAL A 23 20.66 15.87 6.95
C VAL A 23 21.95 16.57 6.59
N ASP A 24 21.91 17.92 6.63
CA ASP A 24 23.07 18.77 6.27
C ASP A 24 23.64 18.40 4.90
N GLY A 25 22.76 18.15 3.92
CA GLY A 25 23.14 17.79 2.55
C GLY A 25 23.62 16.38 2.37
N LYS A 26 23.62 15.56 3.41
CA LYS A 26 24.10 14.19 3.35
C LYS A 26 22.92 13.19 3.42
N ARG A 27 23.05 12.09 2.69
CA ARG A 27 22.07 11.01 2.74
C ARG A 27 22.36 10.11 3.93
N ILE A 28 21.37 9.94 4.77
CA ILE A 28 21.45 9.04 5.94
C ILE A 28 20.45 7.91 5.73
N PRO A 29 20.92 6.68 5.51
CA PRO A 29 20.00 5.55 5.26
C PRO A 29 19.08 5.29 6.45
N ASN A 30 17.83 4.98 6.15
CA ASN A 30 16.88 4.51 7.15
C ASN A 30 16.89 2.99 7.18
N TYR A 31 16.58 2.43 8.34
CA TYR A 31 16.52 0.97 8.51
C TYR A 31 15.07 0.50 8.54
N TYR A 32 14.87 -0.75 8.15
CA TYR A 32 13.56 -1.41 8.19
C TYR A 32 12.49 -0.64 7.40
N VAL A 33 12.89 -0.05 6.28
CA VAL A 33 12.03 0.83 5.49
C VAL A 33 10.79 0.10 4.99
N ASN A 34 10.99 -1.02 4.30
CA ASN A 34 9.88 -1.79 3.74
C ASN A 34 9.03 -2.41 4.84
N GLU A 35 9.66 -2.91 5.90
CA GLU A 35 8.96 -3.50 7.02
C GLU A 35 8.06 -2.48 7.72
N SER A 36 8.59 -1.30 8.01
CA SER A 36 7.83 -0.24 8.66
C SER A 36 6.64 0.22 7.82
N VAL A 37 6.88 0.53 6.55
CA VAL A 37 5.82 1.04 5.68
C VAL A 37 4.80 -0.06 5.37
N GLY A 38 5.24 -1.31 5.30
CA GLY A 38 4.35 -2.45 5.12
C GLY A 38 3.40 -2.63 6.29
N ILE A 39 3.91 -2.53 7.51
CA ILE A 39 3.10 -2.62 8.73
C ILE A 39 2.10 -1.46 8.76
N ALA A 40 2.55 -0.24 8.50
CA ALA A 40 1.67 0.93 8.48
C ALA A 40 0.58 0.79 7.41
N SER A 41 0.94 0.26 6.25
CA SER A 41 -0.01 0.03 5.16
C SER A 41 -1.09 -0.97 5.57
N GLY A 42 -0.71 -2.04 6.27
CA GLY A 42 -1.65 -3.02 6.78
C GLY A 42 -2.66 -2.41 7.75
N PHE A 43 -2.20 -1.56 8.67
CA PHE A 43 -3.09 -0.85 9.57
C PHE A 43 -4.05 0.06 8.82
N LEU A 44 -3.57 0.76 7.80
CA LEU A 44 -4.41 1.63 7.00
C LEU A 44 -5.50 0.82 6.28
N ILE A 45 -5.13 -0.29 5.66
CA ILE A 45 -6.08 -1.16 4.97
C ILE A 45 -7.14 -1.67 5.92
N ALA A 46 -6.74 -2.11 7.11
CA ALA A 46 -7.67 -2.59 8.13
C ALA A 46 -8.62 -1.47 8.57
N ALA A 47 -8.10 -0.26 8.74
CA ALA A 47 -8.91 0.89 9.12
C ALA A 47 -9.93 1.24 8.03
N LEU A 48 -9.53 1.21 6.76
CA LEU A 48 -10.42 1.44 5.64
C LEU A 48 -11.55 0.41 5.61
N GLN A 49 -11.21 -0.85 5.81
CA GLN A 49 -12.19 -1.93 5.86
C GLN A 49 -13.17 -1.72 7.01
N ASN A 50 -12.66 -1.35 8.18
CA ASN A 50 -13.49 -1.08 9.35
C ASN A 50 -14.42 0.11 9.14
N ALA A 51 -14.01 1.07 8.33
CA ALA A 51 -14.84 2.23 7.99
C ALA A 51 -15.88 1.93 6.91
N GLY A 52 -15.92 0.70 6.39
CA GLY A 52 -16.86 0.31 5.35
C GLY A 52 -16.41 0.66 3.94
N LEU A 53 -15.15 0.98 3.75
CA LEU A 53 -14.62 1.34 2.45
C LEU A 53 -13.93 0.14 1.79
N ALA A 54 -14.00 0.10 0.47
CA ALA A 54 -13.33 -0.92 -0.32
C ALA A 54 -12.02 -0.37 -0.86
N THR A 55 -11.01 -1.22 -0.90
CA THR A 55 -9.71 -0.86 -1.47
C THR A 55 -9.05 -2.10 -2.06
N LEU A 56 -8.03 -1.85 -2.86
CA LEU A 56 -7.24 -2.90 -3.49
C LEU A 56 -5.78 -2.47 -3.45
N THR A 57 -4.91 -3.36 -2.98
CA THR A 57 -3.48 -3.08 -3.05
C THR A 57 -3.02 -3.19 -4.50
N HIS A 58 -2.33 -2.15 -4.96
CA HIS A 58 -1.89 -2.10 -6.35
C HIS A 58 -0.48 -1.51 -6.43
N THR A 59 0.36 -2.16 -7.23
CA THR A 59 1.72 -1.71 -7.48
C THR A 59 1.91 -1.59 -9.00
N PRO A 60 1.43 -0.51 -9.60
CA PRO A 60 1.60 -0.34 -11.05
C PRO A 60 3.08 -0.23 -11.40
N SER A 61 3.48 -0.83 -12.50
CA SER A 61 4.87 -0.78 -12.95
C SER A 61 4.96 0.03 -14.25
N PRO A 62 5.88 1.02 -14.31
CA PRO A 62 6.74 1.47 -13.22
C PRO A 62 6.01 2.36 -12.22
N MET A 63 6.48 2.38 -10.97
CA MET A 63 5.90 3.24 -9.93
C MET A 63 6.42 4.67 -9.96
N ASN A 64 7.50 4.91 -10.68
CA ASN A 64 8.19 6.21 -10.67
C ASN A 64 7.32 7.37 -11.17
N PHE A 65 6.34 7.10 -12.01
CA PHE A 65 5.47 8.16 -12.51
C PHE A 65 4.68 8.84 -11.38
N LEU A 66 4.39 8.13 -10.30
CA LEU A 66 3.67 8.69 -9.16
C LEU A 66 4.53 9.70 -8.42
N HIS A 67 5.82 9.46 -8.34
CA HIS A 67 6.76 10.38 -7.74
C HIS A 67 6.76 11.74 -8.48
N GLU A 68 6.77 11.70 -9.79
CA GLU A 68 6.76 12.90 -10.62
C GLU A 68 5.42 13.64 -10.57
N ILE A 69 4.33 12.91 -10.75
CA ILE A 69 2.98 13.50 -10.77
C ILE A 69 2.68 14.20 -9.44
N LEU A 70 3.07 13.60 -8.33
CA LEU A 70 2.79 14.14 -7.00
C LEU A 70 3.89 15.05 -6.47
N GLU A 71 4.90 15.31 -7.29
CA GLU A 71 6.00 16.24 -6.96
C GLU A 71 6.64 15.93 -5.61
N ARG A 72 6.92 14.64 -5.36
CA ARG A 72 7.51 14.23 -4.09
C ARG A 72 9.02 14.42 -4.09
N PRO A 73 9.62 14.66 -2.91
CA PRO A 73 11.08 14.81 -2.80
C PRO A 73 11.84 13.59 -3.29
N GLU A 74 13.11 13.77 -3.63
CA GLU A 74 13.93 12.69 -4.17
C GLU A 74 14.09 11.51 -3.21
N ASN A 75 13.95 11.75 -1.90
CA ASN A 75 14.12 10.69 -0.89
C ASN A 75 12.82 9.95 -0.58
N GLU A 76 11.77 10.16 -1.37
CA GLU A 76 10.52 9.39 -1.26
C GLU A 76 10.34 8.51 -2.48
N ARG A 77 9.91 7.28 -2.24
CA ARG A 77 9.64 6.31 -3.31
C ARG A 77 8.24 5.76 -3.13
N ALA A 78 7.49 5.69 -4.22
CA ALA A 78 6.16 5.10 -4.18
C ALA A 78 6.25 3.63 -3.78
N PHE A 79 5.46 3.23 -2.81
CA PHE A 79 5.43 1.88 -2.28
C PHE A 79 4.16 1.15 -2.67
N LEU A 80 3.02 1.81 -2.57
CA LEU A 80 1.73 1.17 -2.76
C LEU A 80 0.70 2.20 -3.21
N LEU A 81 -0.18 1.80 -4.11
CA LEU A 81 -1.31 2.61 -4.56
C LEU A 81 -2.59 1.93 -4.10
N LEU A 82 -3.45 2.68 -3.43
CA LEU A 82 -4.72 2.19 -2.92
C LEU A 82 -5.86 3.02 -3.51
N PRO A 83 -6.59 2.51 -4.52
CA PRO A 83 -7.87 3.10 -4.87
C PRO A 83 -8.86 2.86 -3.73
N VAL A 84 -9.60 3.87 -3.35
CA VAL A 84 -10.51 3.80 -2.20
C VAL A 84 -11.89 4.32 -2.59
N GLY A 85 -12.93 3.60 -2.18
CA GLY A 85 -14.30 3.99 -2.42
C GLY A 85 -15.24 2.98 -1.80
N PHE A 86 -16.53 3.15 -2.06
CA PHE A 86 -17.51 2.18 -1.63
C PHE A 86 -17.62 1.07 -2.69
N ALA A 87 -17.74 -0.17 -2.24
CA ALA A 87 -17.94 -1.30 -3.14
C ALA A 87 -19.31 -1.19 -3.81
N LYS A 88 -19.36 -1.54 -5.10
CA LYS A 88 -20.63 -1.65 -5.80
C LYS A 88 -21.45 -2.79 -5.21
N PRO A 89 -22.79 -2.71 -5.27
CA PRO A 89 -23.64 -3.85 -4.87
C PRO A 89 -23.24 -5.10 -5.64
N GLN A 90 -23.25 -6.26 -4.96
CA GLN A 90 -22.93 -7.55 -5.54
C GLN A 90 -21.49 -7.68 -6.04
N THR A 91 -20.57 -6.87 -5.48
CA THR A 91 -19.15 -7.00 -5.80
C THR A 91 -18.66 -8.38 -5.36
N LYS A 92 -17.91 -9.03 -6.25
CA LYS A 92 -17.35 -10.36 -6.00
C LYS A 92 -15.85 -10.25 -5.72
N VAL A 93 -15.38 -11.15 -4.86
CA VAL A 93 -13.96 -11.28 -4.57
C VAL A 93 -13.53 -12.71 -4.90
N PRO A 94 -12.21 -12.95 -5.09
CA PRO A 94 -11.75 -14.31 -5.31
C PRO A 94 -12.17 -15.25 -4.19
N ASN A 95 -12.53 -16.48 -4.55
CA ASN A 95 -12.92 -17.50 -3.58
C ASN A 95 -11.67 -18.16 -3.01
N ILE A 96 -11.00 -17.44 -2.14
CA ILE A 96 -9.78 -17.91 -1.48
C ILE A 96 -10.03 -17.95 0.02
N SER A 97 -9.21 -18.72 0.71
CA SER A 97 -9.30 -18.86 2.16
C SER A 97 -7.93 -18.63 2.79
N ARG A 98 -7.93 -18.39 4.07
CA ARG A 98 -6.70 -18.27 4.82
C ARG A 98 -6.20 -19.63 5.24
N LYS A 99 -4.90 -19.75 5.38
CA LYS A 99 -4.30 -20.95 5.95
C LYS A 99 -4.75 -21.13 7.38
N ALA A 100 -4.88 -22.38 7.81
CA ALA A 100 -5.18 -22.70 9.20
C ALA A 100 -4.00 -22.30 10.09
N PRO A 101 -4.24 -21.97 11.37
CA PRO A 101 -3.15 -21.57 12.27
C PRO A 101 -1.97 -22.54 12.30
N PHE A 102 -2.24 -23.86 12.28
CA PHE A 102 -1.17 -24.84 12.33
C PHE A 102 -0.29 -24.86 11.07
N GLU A 103 -0.77 -24.26 9.97
CA GLU A 103 -0.01 -24.20 8.73
C GLU A 103 0.98 -23.03 8.74
N VAL A 104 0.78 -22.03 9.59
CA VAL A 104 1.59 -20.81 9.61
C VAL A 104 2.30 -20.59 10.93
N MET A 105 2.00 -21.41 11.95
CA MET A 105 2.54 -21.24 13.29
C MET A 105 3.02 -22.58 13.85
N THR A 106 4.19 -22.58 14.45
CA THR A 106 4.69 -23.74 15.19
C THR A 106 4.80 -23.35 16.65
N GLN A 107 4.27 -24.21 17.51
CA GLN A 107 4.24 -23.97 18.93
C GLN A 107 5.23 -24.91 19.64
N TYR A 108 6.11 -24.33 20.47
CA TYR A 108 7.10 -25.10 21.21
C TYR A 108 6.73 -25.06 22.71
N PHE A 109 6.84 -26.23 23.33
CA PHE A 109 6.53 -26.39 24.75
C PHE A 109 7.78 -26.62 25.56
#